data_5065cfaf38b326f5a6e62d264b5d640c
#
_entry.id   5065cfaf38b326f5a6e62d264b5d640c
#
_cell.length_a   1.000
_cell.length_b   1.000
_cell.length_c   1.000
_cell.angle_alpha   90.00
_cell.angle_beta   90.00
_cell.angle_gamma   90.00
#
_symmetry.space_group_name_H-M   'P 1'
#
loop_
_entity.id
_entity.type
_entity.pdbx_description
1 polymer ?
#
loop_
_entity_poly.entity_id
_entity_poly.type
_entity_poly.pdbx_seq_one_letter_code
_entity_poly.pdbx_strand_id
1 'polypeptide(L)'
;MSQNKKNILCIVGSLNQTSQLHQIASFLDREYNMFYTQLYGDGFAYKFVAESGFFDNTVLGKNSSFTQRSKKYIKENNLVYDYRGESKDIEYDLAIMSTDMVVPSSFLSKKMVWVQEGMIDPLTPIAKLVKKFNLPTFLPGNTSLNGTTNIADIYFAASKGYKKYFNALGTQSEKILTTGVPNFDNIIEMQNLQFEYKDYVLVATSDIRELGGNEDRVDFIKECVKIADGRQLIFKLHPNENYEKAIREIKNNSPEKTLIYNSGSIDPMIAHCHTLITQYSSTVYLGMILGKKIYSYFPIEELEANVPIQNGGNSAEIISEIIRDFMEYEGNKSEFLAQYQPAKQYL
;
A
#
# COMPACT_ATOMS: atom_id res chain seq x y z
N MET A 1 28.37 -28.20 8.23
CA MET A 1 28.09 -27.78 6.83
C MET A 1 27.10 -26.65 6.93
N SER A 2 27.47 -25.45 6.51
CA SER A 2 26.52 -24.32 6.46
C SER A 2 25.47 -24.71 5.41
N GLN A 3 24.21 -24.95 5.80
CA GLN A 3 23.12 -25.08 4.87
C GLN A 3 23.07 -23.79 4.05
N ASN A 4 23.07 -23.92 2.71
CA ASN A 4 22.93 -22.78 1.84
C ASN A 4 21.55 -22.20 2.10
N LYS A 5 21.47 -20.94 2.60
CA LYS A 5 20.19 -20.30 2.90
C LYS A 5 19.37 -20.19 1.61
N LYS A 6 18.07 -20.48 1.69
CA LYS A 6 17.13 -20.25 0.59
C LYS A 6 17.03 -18.75 0.28
N ASN A 7 16.71 -18.39 -0.96
CA ASN A 7 16.68 -17.01 -1.45
C ASN A 7 15.24 -16.53 -1.65
N ILE A 8 14.93 -15.38 -1.10
CA ILE A 8 13.62 -14.73 -1.23
C ILE A 8 13.77 -13.40 -1.97
N LEU A 9 12.95 -13.18 -3.01
CA LEU A 9 12.90 -11.94 -3.77
C LEU A 9 11.70 -11.10 -3.36
N CYS A 10 11.95 -9.89 -2.86
CA CYS A 10 10.95 -8.87 -2.61
C CYS A 10 10.76 -8.00 -3.85
N ILE A 11 9.61 -8.12 -4.53
CA ILE A 11 9.27 -7.32 -5.72
C ILE A 11 8.52 -6.08 -5.26
N VAL A 12 9.14 -4.90 -5.44
CA VAL A 12 8.68 -3.61 -4.92
C VAL A 12 8.55 -2.58 -6.05
N GLY A 13 7.61 -1.66 -5.94
CA GLY A 13 7.42 -0.58 -6.93
C GLY A 13 7.46 0.81 -6.29
N SER A 14 6.82 0.98 -5.14
CA SER A 14 6.73 2.24 -4.39
C SER A 14 7.58 2.20 -3.12
N LEU A 15 7.76 3.36 -2.48
CA LEU A 15 8.39 3.46 -1.16
C LEU A 15 7.58 2.67 -0.11
N ASN A 16 6.24 2.77 -0.14
CA ASN A 16 5.36 2.07 0.80
C ASN A 16 5.48 0.55 0.66
N GLN A 17 5.51 0.03 -0.58
CA GLN A 17 5.75 -1.40 -0.83
C GLN A 17 7.12 -1.83 -0.30
N THR A 18 8.15 -1.02 -0.55
CA THR A 18 9.53 -1.34 -0.14
C THR A 18 9.65 -1.40 1.38
N SER A 19 9.13 -0.39 2.09
CA SER A 19 9.17 -0.36 3.56
C SER A 19 8.35 -1.47 4.18
N GLN A 20 7.17 -1.77 3.62
CA GLN A 20 6.32 -2.87 4.09
C GLN A 20 6.99 -4.23 3.95
N LEU A 21 7.55 -4.53 2.76
CA LEU A 21 8.22 -5.80 2.55
C LEU A 21 9.54 -5.88 3.34
N HIS A 22 10.20 -4.75 3.61
CA HIS A 22 11.35 -4.72 4.50
C HIS A 22 10.98 -5.06 5.96
N GLN A 23 9.84 -4.57 6.46
CA GLN A 23 9.35 -4.94 7.78
C GLN A 23 9.13 -6.47 7.90
N ILE A 24 8.51 -7.10 6.90
CA ILE A 24 8.35 -8.57 6.87
C ILE A 24 9.71 -9.25 6.78
N ALA A 25 10.60 -8.79 5.90
CA ALA A 25 11.91 -9.36 5.67
C ALA A 25 12.80 -9.32 6.92
N SER A 26 12.65 -8.32 7.79
CA SER A 26 13.43 -8.20 9.03
C SER A 26 13.19 -9.35 10.01
N PHE A 27 12.07 -10.06 9.90
CA PHE A 27 11.79 -11.28 10.65
C PHE A 27 12.32 -12.56 9.98
N LEU A 28 12.74 -12.47 8.70
CA LEU A 28 13.17 -13.60 7.87
C LEU A 28 14.68 -13.60 7.56
N ASP A 29 15.37 -12.48 7.65
CA ASP A 29 16.76 -12.27 7.20
C ASP A 29 17.81 -13.12 7.93
N ARG A 30 17.48 -13.58 9.14
CA ARG A 30 18.35 -14.51 9.88
C ARG A 30 18.40 -15.91 9.26
N GLU A 31 17.32 -16.32 8.60
CA GLU A 31 17.12 -17.69 8.08
C GLU A 31 17.28 -17.75 6.56
N TYR A 32 16.91 -16.66 5.86
CA TYR A 32 16.90 -16.58 4.41
C TYR A 32 17.76 -15.43 3.88
N ASN A 33 18.21 -15.52 2.64
CA ASN A 33 18.84 -14.42 1.93
C ASN A 33 17.73 -13.57 1.31
N MET A 34 17.65 -12.28 1.68
CA MET A 34 16.64 -11.35 1.21
C MET A 34 17.18 -10.48 0.09
N PHE A 35 16.49 -10.44 -1.05
CA PHE A 35 16.83 -9.63 -2.22
C PHE A 35 15.65 -8.72 -2.57
N TYR A 36 15.95 -7.55 -3.14
CA TYR A 36 14.94 -6.57 -3.52
C TYR A 36 15.10 -6.20 -4.99
N THR A 37 13.98 -6.15 -5.70
CA THR A 37 13.95 -5.67 -7.08
C THR A 37 12.74 -4.78 -7.31
N GLN A 38 12.88 -3.87 -8.28
CA GLN A 38 11.76 -3.03 -8.68
C GLN A 38 11.17 -3.57 -9.97
N LEU A 39 9.84 -3.74 -9.92
CA LEU A 39 9.01 -4.10 -11.07
C LEU A 39 9.69 -5.11 -12.01
N TYR A 40 9.57 -6.32 -11.64
CA TYR A 40 10.09 -7.43 -12.39
C TYR A 40 9.09 -7.84 -13.48
N GLY A 41 9.52 -7.80 -14.71
CA GLY A 41 8.79 -8.35 -15.87
C GLY A 41 9.79 -8.93 -16.84
N ASP A 42 9.59 -10.17 -17.28
CA ASP A 42 10.52 -10.91 -18.13
C ASP A 42 10.19 -10.85 -19.64
N GLY A 43 9.08 -10.23 -20.02
CA GLY A 43 8.68 -10.09 -21.41
C GLY A 43 9.43 -8.96 -22.16
N PHE A 44 9.81 -9.20 -23.42
CA PHE A 44 10.45 -8.19 -24.28
C PHE A 44 9.60 -6.90 -24.39
N ALA A 45 8.29 -7.03 -24.55
CA ALA A 45 7.38 -5.90 -24.62
C ALA A 45 7.39 -5.08 -23.33
N TYR A 46 7.41 -5.74 -22.16
CA TYR A 46 7.51 -5.06 -20.87
C TYR A 46 8.85 -4.32 -20.70
N LYS A 47 9.97 -4.97 -21.06
CA LYS A 47 11.30 -4.34 -21.01
C LYS A 47 11.35 -3.09 -21.89
N PHE A 48 10.85 -3.18 -23.11
CA PHE A 48 10.79 -2.05 -24.03
C PHE A 48 9.95 -0.90 -23.48
N VAL A 49 8.78 -1.20 -22.97
CA VAL A 49 7.85 -0.21 -22.40
C VAL A 49 8.40 0.43 -21.13
N ALA A 50 8.98 -0.36 -20.21
CA ALA A 50 9.59 0.16 -18.98
C ALA A 50 10.82 1.05 -19.24
N GLU A 51 11.52 0.83 -20.34
CA GLU A 51 12.71 1.60 -20.74
C GLU A 51 12.38 2.80 -21.64
N SER A 52 11.20 2.83 -22.26
CA SER A 52 10.81 3.89 -23.20
C SER A 52 10.53 5.25 -22.54
N GLY A 53 10.43 5.32 -21.20
CA GLY A 53 10.03 6.52 -20.46
C GLY A 53 8.54 6.82 -20.53
N PHE A 54 7.75 6.05 -21.28
CA PHE A 54 6.30 6.27 -21.40
C PHE A 54 5.55 6.14 -20.06
N PHE A 55 6.08 5.33 -19.14
CA PHE A 55 5.49 5.09 -17.82
C PHE A 55 6.23 5.78 -16.67
N ASP A 56 7.09 6.76 -16.92
CA ASP A 56 7.87 7.44 -15.87
C ASP A 56 6.99 8.19 -14.83
N ASN A 57 5.72 8.42 -15.14
CA ASN A 57 4.74 8.95 -14.19
C ASN A 57 4.02 7.87 -13.35
N THR A 58 4.37 6.61 -13.53
CA THR A 58 3.78 5.47 -12.82
C THR A 58 4.84 4.66 -12.10
N VAL A 59 4.42 3.72 -11.24
CA VAL A 59 5.33 2.74 -10.63
C VAL A 59 6.05 1.85 -11.66
N LEU A 60 5.59 1.80 -12.92
CA LEU A 60 6.16 0.98 -13.99
C LEU A 60 7.38 1.63 -14.68
N GLY A 61 7.60 2.94 -14.50
CA GLY A 61 8.67 3.65 -15.17
C GLY A 61 10.01 3.53 -14.45
N LYS A 62 11.08 3.29 -15.21
CA LYS A 62 12.45 3.19 -14.71
C LYS A 62 12.90 4.44 -13.96
N ASN A 63 12.49 5.63 -14.44
CA ASN A 63 12.88 6.93 -13.90
C ASN A 63 11.77 7.59 -13.06
N SER A 64 10.68 6.86 -12.76
CA SER A 64 9.59 7.42 -11.99
C SER A 64 10.04 7.88 -10.59
N SER A 65 9.36 8.87 -10.04
CA SER A 65 9.60 9.33 -8.67
C SER A 65 9.37 8.21 -7.63
N PHE A 66 8.46 7.28 -7.92
CA PHE A 66 8.20 6.09 -7.10
C PHE A 66 9.43 5.18 -7.07
N THR A 67 9.94 4.82 -8.25
CA THR A 67 11.14 3.99 -8.42
C THR A 67 12.36 4.62 -7.76
N GLN A 68 12.56 5.93 -7.91
CA GLN A 68 13.70 6.63 -7.30
C GLN A 68 13.63 6.64 -5.77
N ARG A 69 12.45 6.89 -5.19
CA ARG A 69 12.27 6.86 -3.73
C ARG A 69 12.48 5.45 -3.16
N SER A 70 11.98 4.42 -3.84
CA SER A 70 12.21 3.02 -3.46
C SER A 70 13.70 2.66 -3.52
N LYS A 71 14.43 3.02 -4.58
CA LYS A 71 15.89 2.82 -4.70
C LYS A 71 16.67 3.52 -3.60
N LYS A 72 16.30 4.75 -3.29
CA LYS A 72 16.90 5.49 -2.20
C LYS A 72 16.74 4.76 -0.87
N TYR A 73 15.53 4.30 -0.55
CA TYR A 73 15.25 3.52 0.65
C TYR A 73 16.08 2.24 0.73
N ILE A 74 16.13 1.46 -0.37
CA ILE A 74 16.93 0.23 -0.47
C ILE A 74 18.41 0.52 -0.13
N LYS A 75 18.97 1.59 -0.70
CA LYS A 75 20.34 2.00 -0.45
C LYS A 75 20.58 2.47 0.99
N GLU A 76 19.70 3.29 1.54
CA GLU A 76 19.82 3.84 2.90
C GLU A 76 19.72 2.76 3.98
N ASN A 77 18.98 1.69 3.71
CA ASN A 77 18.84 0.56 4.63
C ASN A 77 19.80 -0.61 4.31
N ASN A 78 20.76 -0.43 3.41
CA ASN A 78 21.75 -1.45 3.02
C ASN A 78 21.12 -2.77 2.56
N LEU A 79 19.94 -2.73 1.90
CA LEU A 79 19.26 -3.90 1.41
C LEU A 79 19.93 -4.41 0.12
N VAL A 80 19.95 -5.73 -0.06
CA VAL A 80 20.58 -6.35 -1.24
C VAL A 80 19.67 -6.16 -2.45
N TYR A 81 20.15 -5.39 -3.42
CA TYR A 81 19.39 -5.07 -4.63
C TYR A 81 19.83 -5.95 -5.79
N ASP A 82 18.91 -6.71 -6.36
CA ASP A 82 19.09 -7.44 -7.61
C ASP A 82 18.21 -6.82 -8.70
N TYR A 83 18.82 -6.08 -9.60
CA TYR A 83 18.09 -5.37 -10.66
C TYR A 83 17.28 -6.35 -11.51
N ARG A 84 15.95 -6.23 -11.46
CA ARG A 84 14.98 -7.09 -12.16
C ARG A 84 15.03 -8.58 -11.80
N GLY A 85 15.75 -8.98 -10.74
CA GLY A 85 15.97 -10.38 -10.43
C GLY A 85 16.73 -11.10 -11.56
N GLU A 86 17.56 -10.39 -12.32
CA GLU A 86 18.26 -10.89 -13.51
C GLU A 86 19.65 -11.46 -13.20
N SER A 87 20.07 -11.48 -11.94
CA SER A 87 21.32 -12.15 -11.55
C SER A 87 21.22 -13.63 -11.90
N LYS A 88 22.02 -14.07 -12.88
CA LYS A 88 22.03 -15.45 -13.36
C LYS A 88 22.55 -16.45 -12.32
N ASP A 89 23.20 -15.94 -11.28
CA ASP A 89 23.85 -16.75 -10.24
C ASP A 89 22.93 -16.94 -9.03
N ILE A 90 21.72 -16.32 -9.01
CA ILE A 90 20.79 -16.40 -7.91
C ILE A 90 19.51 -17.10 -8.37
N GLU A 91 19.26 -18.26 -7.78
CA GLU A 91 17.97 -18.93 -7.90
C GLU A 91 17.10 -18.56 -6.72
N TYR A 92 15.89 -18.07 -7.00
CA TYR A 92 14.91 -17.68 -5.98
C TYR A 92 13.95 -18.83 -5.68
N ASP A 93 13.70 -19.06 -4.40
CA ASP A 93 12.78 -20.08 -3.92
C ASP A 93 11.36 -19.53 -3.76
N LEU A 94 11.25 -18.23 -3.41
CA LEU A 94 9.98 -17.54 -3.19
C LEU A 94 10.06 -16.09 -3.65
N ALA A 95 8.95 -15.56 -4.18
CA ALA A 95 8.74 -14.14 -4.39
C ALA A 95 7.68 -13.58 -3.43
N ILE A 96 7.99 -12.45 -2.78
CA ILE A 96 7.03 -11.64 -2.04
C ILE A 96 6.73 -10.38 -2.85
N MET A 97 5.46 -10.08 -3.11
CA MET A 97 5.06 -8.94 -3.93
C MET A 97 3.88 -8.19 -3.33
N SER A 98 3.76 -6.90 -3.61
CA SER A 98 2.59 -6.09 -3.27
C SER A 98 1.74 -5.73 -4.51
N THR A 99 2.14 -6.22 -5.69
CA THR A 99 1.33 -6.15 -6.91
C THR A 99 1.39 -7.46 -7.67
N ASP A 100 0.22 -7.97 -8.06
CA ASP A 100 0.06 -9.16 -8.90
C ASP A 100 -0.38 -8.83 -10.34
N MET A 101 -0.46 -7.53 -10.66
CA MET A 101 -0.88 -7.05 -11.98
C MET A 101 0.17 -7.32 -13.08
N VAL A 102 1.43 -7.41 -12.69
CA VAL A 102 2.55 -7.79 -13.57
C VAL A 102 3.44 -8.77 -12.80
N VAL A 103 3.41 -10.03 -13.19
CA VAL A 103 4.19 -11.10 -12.57
C VAL A 103 5.06 -11.76 -13.62
N PRO A 104 6.36 -11.98 -13.34
CA PRO A 104 7.26 -12.67 -14.26
C PRO A 104 6.83 -14.10 -14.49
N SER A 105 6.85 -14.57 -15.74
CA SER A 105 6.49 -15.94 -16.08
C SER A 105 7.41 -16.98 -15.43
N SER A 106 8.68 -16.61 -15.19
CA SER A 106 9.66 -17.44 -14.50
C SER A 106 9.27 -17.79 -13.05
N PHE A 107 8.42 -16.95 -12.40
CA PHE A 107 7.96 -17.19 -11.03
C PHE A 107 6.69 -18.03 -10.94
N LEU A 108 5.97 -18.32 -12.04
CA LEU A 108 4.73 -19.11 -12.00
C LEU A 108 4.93 -20.53 -11.44
N SER A 109 6.13 -21.09 -11.60
CA SER A 109 6.52 -22.39 -11.02
C SER A 109 7.07 -22.30 -9.59
N LYS A 110 7.43 -21.11 -9.12
CA LYS A 110 7.99 -20.86 -7.79
C LYS A 110 6.89 -20.58 -6.77
N LYS A 111 7.23 -20.53 -5.49
CA LYS A 111 6.34 -20.06 -4.44
C LYS A 111 6.14 -18.54 -4.56
N MET A 112 4.92 -18.07 -4.46
CA MET A 112 4.58 -16.65 -4.55
C MET A 112 3.59 -16.24 -3.48
N VAL A 113 3.87 -15.14 -2.79
CA VAL A 113 2.94 -14.53 -1.85
C VAL A 113 2.70 -13.08 -2.21
N TRP A 114 1.47 -12.63 -2.06
CA TRP A 114 1.06 -11.26 -2.29
C TRP A 114 0.64 -10.62 -0.96
N VAL A 115 1.09 -9.38 -0.71
CA VAL A 115 0.78 -8.61 0.50
C VAL A 115 0.09 -7.33 0.09
N GLN A 116 -1.10 -7.08 0.59
CA GLN A 116 -1.81 -5.83 0.35
C GLN A 116 -1.00 -4.65 0.88
N GLU A 117 -0.82 -3.60 0.08
CA GLU A 117 -0.05 -2.41 0.49
C GLU A 117 -0.86 -1.48 1.38
N GLY A 118 -2.13 -1.28 1.04
CA GLY A 118 -3.01 -0.33 1.69
C GLY A 118 -4.39 -0.31 1.06
N MET A 119 -4.99 0.88 0.95
CA MET A 119 -6.28 1.06 0.29
C MET A 119 -6.18 0.70 -1.20
N ILE A 120 -7.21 0.02 -1.69
CA ILE A 120 -7.36 -0.29 -3.12
C ILE A 120 -8.27 0.78 -3.74
N ASP A 121 -7.91 1.24 -4.94
CA ASP A 121 -8.72 2.20 -5.69
C ASP A 121 -10.13 1.66 -6.01
N PRO A 122 -11.13 2.52 -6.12
CA PRO A 122 -12.47 2.14 -6.55
C PRO A 122 -12.47 1.47 -7.94
N LEU A 123 -13.36 0.50 -8.13
CA LEU A 123 -13.49 -0.23 -9.38
C LEU A 123 -14.06 0.66 -10.49
N THR A 124 -13.22 1.03 -11.45
CA THR A 124 -13.60 1.89 -12.58
C THR A 124 -14.39 1.12 -13.66
N PRO A 125 -15.14 1.81 -14.55
CA PRO A 125 -15.76 1.17 -15.71
C PRO A 125 -14.74 0.42 -16.60
N ILE A 126 -13.54 0.99 -16.77
CA ILE A 126 -12.45 0.35 -17.51
C ILE A 126 -12.01 -0.95 -16.82
N ALA A 127 -11.83 -0.93 -15.50
CA ALA A 127 -11.49 -2.12 -14.74
C ALA A 127 -12.54 -3.23 -14.87
N LYS A 128 -13.84 -2.87 -14.87
CA LYS A 128 -14.93 -3.83 -15.13
C LYS A 128 -14.82 -4.47 -16.53
N LEU A 129 -14.51 -3.69 -17.56
CA LEU A 129 -14.30 -4.21 -18.92
C LEU A 129 -13.06 -5.11 -18.99
N VAL A 130 -11.96 -4.71 -18.36
CA VAL A 130 -10.73 -5.52 -18.26
C VAL A 130 -11.03 -6.90 -17.66
N LYS A 131 -11.76 -6.95 -16.53
CA LYS A 131 -12.18 -8.23 -15.90
C LYS A 131 -13.10 -9.02 -16.81
N LYS A 132 -14.13 -8.38 -17.39
CA LYS A 132 -15.11 -9.05 -18.25
C LYS A 132 -14.47 -9.74 -19.45
N PHE A 133 -13.45 -9.13 -20.06
CA PHE A 133 -12.77 -9.63 -21.26
C PHE A 133 -11.45 -10.33 -20.96
N ASN A 134 -11.13 -10.54 -19.67
CA ASN A 134 -9.88 -11.16 -19.21
C ASN A 134 -8.61 -10.51 -19.83
N LEU A 135 -8.62 -9.18 -19.88
CA LEU A 135 -7.49 -8.38 -20.36
C LEU A 135 -6.46 -8.17 -19.23
N PRO A 136 -5.23 -7.76 -19.55
CA PRO A 136 -4.19 -7.48 -18.55
C PRO A 136 -4.65 -6.50 -17.49
N THR A 137 -4.52 -6.87 -16.21
CA THR A 137 -5.07 -6.15 -15.06
C THR A 137 -4.42 -4.79 -14.79
N PHE A 138 -3.28 -4.49 -15.39
CA PHE A 138 -2.63 -3.18 -15.32
C PHE A 138 -3.27 -2.11 -16.24
N LEU A 139 -4.12 -2.50 -17.20
CA LEU A 139 -4.71 -1.57 -18.17
C LEU A 139 -5.57 -0.44 -17.57
N PRO A 140 -6.27 -0.61 -16.44
CA PRO A 140 -6.98 0.51 -15.81
C PRO A 140 -6.06 1.63 -15.32
N GLY A 141 -4.76 1.41 -15.18
CA GLY A 141 -3.79 2.40 -14.71
C GLY A 141 -3.89 2.76 -13.23
N ASN A 142 -4.62 1.96 -12.44
CA ASN A 142 -4.81 2.13 -11.00
C ASN A 142 -4.76 0.78 -10.27
N THR A 143 -4.92 0.78 -8.95
CA THR A 143 -4.79 -0.41 -8.10
C THR A 143 -6.08 -1.24 -7.99
N SER A 144 -7.19 -0.84 -8.64
CA SER A 144 -8.50 -1.49 -8.46
C SER A 144 -8.55 -2.99 -8.79
N LEU A 145 -7.63 -3.47 -9.63
CA LEU A 145 -7.50 -4.90 -9.95
C LEU A 145 -6.28 -5.57 -9.31
N ASN A 146 -5.54 -4.86 -8.45
CA ASN A 146 -4.44 -5.46 -7.71
C ASN A 146 -5.00 -6.46 -6.67
N GLY A 147 -4.34 -7.61 -6.53
CA GLY A 147 -4.80 -8.69 -5.65
C GLY A 147 -5.96 -9.52 -6.23
N THR A 148 -6.29 -9.38 -7.53
CA THR A 148 -7.45 -10.05 -8.16
C THR A 148 -7.09 -11.03 -9.26
N THR A 149 -5.80 -11.31 -9.49
CA THR A 149 -5.35 -12.19 -10.59
C THR A 149 -5.38 -13.66 -10.23
N ASN A 150 -5.42 -13.98 -8.94
CA ASN A 150 -5.35 -15.35 -8.40
C ASN A 150 -4.04 -16.11 -8.74
N ILE A 151 -2.96 -15.38 -9.12
CA ILE A 151 -1.68 -15.96 -9.51
C ILE A 151 -0.84 -16.37 -8.28
N ALA A 152 -0.83 -15.57 -7.21
CA ALA A 152 -0.09 -15.92 -6.01
C ALA A 152 -0.69 -17.15 -5.30
N ASP A 153 0.16 -17.86 -4.56
CA ASP A 153 -0.26 -19.01 -3.77
C ASP A 153 -0.98 -18.57 -2.49
N ILE A 154 -0.55 -17.45 -1.89
CA ILE A 154 -1.13 -16.85 -0.67
C ILE A 154 -1.33 -15.35 -0.90
N TYR A 155 -2.48 -14.84 -0.46
CA TYR A 155 -2.84 -13.42 -0.44
C TYR A 155 -3.05 -12.95 1.00
N PHE A 156 -2.25 -12.00 1.46
CA PHE A 156 -2.39 -11.39 2.78
C PHE A 156 -3.21 -10.10 2.67
N ALA A 157 -4.43 -10.15 3.18
CA ALA A 157 -5.38 -9.05 3.10
C ALA A 157 -5.43 -8.24 4.40
N ALA A 158 -5.64 -6.93 4.28
CA ALA A 158 -5.69 -6.00 5.40
C ALA A 158 -6.90 -6.24 6.33
N SER A 159 -8.02 -6.73 5.79
CA SER A 159 -9.26 -6.92 6.53
C SER A 159 -10.18 -7.97 5.91
N LYS A 160 -11.22 -8.36 6.66
CA LYS A 160 -12.29 -9.25 6.13
C LYS A 160 -13.08 -8.60 4.99
N GLY A 161 -13.19 -7.27 4.97
CA GLY A 161 -13.82 -6.54 3.87
C GLY A 161 -13.00 -6.67 2.59
N TYR A 162 -11.70 -6.47 2.66
CA TYR A 162 -10.80 -6.69 1.52
C TYR A 162 -10.76 -8.16 1.06
N LYS A 163 -10.80 -9.14 1.97
CA LYS A 163 -10.96 -10.55 1.59
C LYS A 163 -12.19 -10.76 0.72
N LYS A 164 -13.35 -10.20 1.13
CA LYS A 164 -14.59 -10.27 0.34
C LYS A 164 -14.43 -9.57 -1.02
N TYR A 165 -13.79 -8.40 -1.05
CA TYR A 165 -13.54 -7.64 -2.27
C TYR A 165 -12.71 -8.45 -3.28
N PHE A 166 -11.55 -8.99 -2.86
CA PHE A 166 -10.69 -9.77 -3.75
C PHE A 166 -11.37 -11.06 -4.22
N ASN A 167 -12.11 -11.74 -3.34
CA ASN A 167 -12.87 -12.94 -3.70
C ASN A 167 -13.96 -12.63 -4.74
N ALA A 168 -14.70 -11.55 -4.57
CA ALA A 168 -15.71 -11.11 -5.52
C ALA A 168 -15.14 -10.77 -6.91
N LEU A 169 -13.86 -10.40 -6.97
CA LEU A 169 -13.16 -10.09 -8.20
C LEU A 169 -12.31 -11.26 -8.76
N GLY A 170 -12.38 -12.45 -8.17
CA GLY A 170 -11.86 -13.68 -8.77
C GLY A 170 -10.70 -14.36 -8.06
N THR A 171 -10.20 -13.81 -6.96
CA THR A 171 -9.21 -14.51 -6.14
C THR A 171 -9.92 -15.54 -5.26
N GLN A 172 -9.43 -16.77 -5.26
CA GLN A 172 -10.01 -17.87 -4.48
C GLN A 172 -9.93 -17.56 -2.99
N SER A 173 -11.08 -17.70 -2.28
CA SER A 173 -11.21 -17.31 -0.88
C SER A 173 -10.24 -18.07 0.04
N GLU A 174 -9.96 -19.32 -0.28
CA GLU A 174 -9.02 -20.19 0.45
C GLU A 174 -7.58 -19.75 0.35
N LYS A 175 -7.22 -18.95 -0.66
CA LYS A 175 -5.89 -18.35 -0.80
C LYS A 175 -5.74 -17.06 0.01
N ILE A 176 -6.83 -16.47 0.53
CA ILE A 176 -6.81 -15.16 1.17
C ILE A 176 -6.81 -15.31 2.69
N LEU A 177 -5.72 -14.92 3.32
CA LEU A 177 -5.58 -14.82 4.76
C LEU A 177 -5.75 -13.36 5.20
N THR A 178 -6.52 -13.14 6.27
CA THR A 178 -6.74 -11.80 6.82
C THR A 178 -5.77 -11.55 7.96
N THR A 179 -4.63 -10.95 7.66
CA THR A 179 -3.50 -10.77 8.60
C THR A 179 -3.31 -9.34 9.10
N GLY A 180 -4.07 -8.37 8.56
CA GLY A 180 -3.61 -6.99 8.61
C GLY A 180 -2.45 -6.76 7.63
N VAL A 181 -1.89 -5.56 7.65
CA VAL A 181 -0.75 -5.21 6.79
C VAL A 181 0.26 -4.33 7.54
N PRO A 182 1.57 -4.54 7.36
CA PRO A 182 2.61 -3.87 8.15
C PRO A 182 2.58 -2.34 8.13
N ASN A 183 2.12 -1.74 7.03
CA ASN A 183 1.98 -0.29 6.94
C ASN A 183 1.03 0.34 7.97
N PHE A 184 0.24 -0.47 8.67
CA PHE A 184 -0.68 -0.04 9.71
C PHE A 184 -0.34 -0.60 11.10
N ASP A 185 0.77 -1.33 11.25
CA ASP A 185 1.13 -1.98 12.52
C ASP A 185 1.40 -0.98 13.66
N ASN A 186 2.04 0.15 13.37
CA ASN A 186 2.50 1.09 14.40
C ASN A 186 1.56 2.30 14.60
N ILE A 187 0.31 2.22 14.15
CA ILE A 187 -0.62 3.37 14.23
C ILE A 187 -0.87 3.79 15.68
N ILE A 188 -1.01 2.85 16.61
CA ILE A 188 -1.27 3.18 18.02
C ILE A 188 -0.07 3.94 18.61
N GLU A 189 1.15 3.62 18.22
CA GLU A 189 2.35 4.32 18.68
C GLU A 189 2.42 5.78 18.19
N MET A 190 1.71 6.11 17.12
CA MET A 190 1.61 7.49 16.62
C MET A 190 1.03 8.45 17.67
N GLN A 191 0.26 7.95 18.63
CA GLN A 191 -0.25 8.76 19.75
C GLN A 191 0.86 9.34 20.64
N ASN A 192 2.05 8.72 20.64
CA ASN A 192 3.23 9.18 21.38
C ASN A 192 4.03 10.24 20.63
N LEU A 193 3.74 10.47 19.34
CA LEU A 193 4.39 11.52 18.56
C LEU A 193 3.96 12.89 19.06
N GLN A 194 4.89 13.83 19.10
CA GLN A 194 4.59 15.19 19.56
C GLN A 194 4.05 16.05 18.41
N PHE A 195 3.03 16.83 18.72
CA PHE A 195 2.54 17.92 17.88
C PHE A 195 2.10 19.08 18.74
N GLU A 196 2.30 20.29 18.28
CA GLU A 196 2.08 21.51 19.09
C GLU A 196 0.59 21.82 19.35
N TYR A 197 -0.31 21.31 18.51
CA TYR A 197 -1.76 21.53 18.62
C TYR A 197 -2.47 20.26 19.02
N LYS A 198 -3.63 20.42 19.70
CA LYS A 198 -4.53 19.33 20.09
C LYS A 198 -5.98 19.72 19.84
N ASP A 199 -6.86 18.75 19.64
CA ASP A 199 -8.31 18.93 19.54
C ASP A 199 -8.76 19.88 18.42
N TYR A 200 -8.11 19.81 17.27
CA TYR A 200 -8.38 20.60 16.06
C TYR A 200 -9.01 19.76 14.95
N VAL A 201 -9.44 20.43 13.88
CA VAL A 201 -9.88 19.80 12.65
C VAL A 201 -8.70 19.78 11.68
N LEU A 202 -8.27 18.59 11.29
CA LEU A 202 -7.24 18.36 10.28
C LEU A 202 -7.87 18.08 8.92
N VAL A 203 -7.46 18.83 7.92
CA VAL A 203 -7.79 18.57 6.50
C VAL A 203 -6.55 18.02 5.81
N ALA A 204 -6.57 16.76 5.44
CA ALA A 204 -5.56 16.15 4.57
C ALA A 204 -6.03 16.26 3.12
N THR A 205 -5.42 17.16 2.37
CA THR A 205 -5.78 17.40 0.96
C THR A 205 -5.27 16.27 0.05
N SER A 206 -5.82 16.20 -1.15
CA SER A 206 -5.44 15.22 -2.19
C SER A 206 -4.99 15.95 -3.45
N ASP A 207 -4.21 15.27 -4.28
CA ASP A 207 -3.67 15.76 -5.56
C ASP A 207 -4.61 15.48 -6.75
N ILE A 208 -5.93 15.48 -6.49
CA ILE A 208 -6.96 15.17 -7.51
C ILE A 208 -6.78 16.01 -8.78
N ARG A 209 -6.54 17.30 -8.60
CA ARG A 209 -6.40 18.25 -9.74
C ARG A 209 -5.11 18.04 -10.52
N GLU A 210 -4.04 17.72 -9.82
CA GLU A 210 -2.72 17.43 -10.41
C GLU A 210 -2.75 16.13 -11.23
N LEU A 211 -3.65 15.21 -10.87
CA LEU A 211 -3.93 13.99 -11.63
C LEU A 211 -4.98 14.16 -12.72
N GLY A 212 -5.43 15.40 -12.97
CA GLY A 212 -6.43 15.73 -14.01
C GLY A 212 -7.88 15.45 -13.60
N GLY A 213 -8.14 15.18 -12.33
CA GLY A 213 -9.49 15.06 -11.78
C GLY A 213 -10.18 16.41 -11.59
N ASN A 214 -11.50 16.38 -11.55
CA ASN A 214 -12.31 17.57 -11.29
C ASN A 214 -12.57 17.72 -9.80
N GLU A 215 -12.20 18.87 -9.23
CA GLU A 215 -12.42 19.24 -7.84
C GLU A 215 -12.74 20.73 -7.73
N ASP A 216 -13.85 21.07 -7.07
CA ASP A 216 -14.10 22.43 -6.61
C ASP A 216 -13.42 22.65 -5.24
N ARG A 217 -12.19 23.12 -5.29
CA ARG A 217 -11.38 23.35 -4.09
C ARG A 217 -11.98 24.44 -3.19
N VAL A 218 -12.63 25.43 -3.75
CA VAL A 218 -13.22 26.54 -2.98
C VAL A 218 -14.41 26.02 -2.17
N ASP A 219 -15.29 25.26 -2.79
CA ASP A 219 -16.42 24.66 -2.08
C ASP A 219 -15.96 23.62 -1.03
N PHE A 220 -14.95 22.83 -1.36
CA PHE A 220 -14.33 21.92 -0.38
C PHE A 220 -13.79 22.67 0.85
N ILE A 221 -13.05 23.78 0.66
CA ILE A 221 -12.54 24.59 1.78
C ILE A 221 -13.68 25.15 2.63
N LYS A 222 -14.75 25.69 2.01
CA LYS A 222 -15.92 26.20 2.72
C LYS A 222 -16.61 25.11 3.54
N GLU A 223 -16.72 23.89 3.00
CA GLU A 223 -17.26 22.75 3.74
C GLU A 223 -16.38 22.39 4.94
N CYS A 224 -15.06 22.36 4.79
CA CYS A 224 -14.12 22.14 5.89
C CYS A 224 -14.28 23.20 7.00
N VAL A 225 -14.44 24.47 6.63
CA VAL A 225 -14.70 25.56 7.59
C VAL A 225 -16.00 25.36 8.35
N LYS A 226 -17.07 24.93 7.65
CA LYS A 226 -18.36 24.60 8.28
C LYS A 226 -18.24 23.43 9.24
N ILE A 227 -17.53 22.38 8.86
CA ILE A 227 -17.28 21.18 9.72
C ILE A 227 -16.45 21.57 10.93
N ALA A 228 -15.50 22.50 10.78
CA ALA A 228 -14.64 22.94 11.87
C ALA A 228 -15.42 23.65 12.99
N ASP A 229 -16.54 24.31 12.67
CA ASP A 229 -17.47 24.92 13.63
C ASP A 229 -16.74 25.74 14.72
N GLY A 230 -15.85 26.63 14.31
CA GLY A 230 -15.05 27.49 15.17
C GLY A 230 -13.79 26.85 15.81
N ARG A 231 -13.58 25.53 15.71
CA ARG A 231 -12.33 24.88 16.13
C ARG A 231 -11.15 25.37 15.29
N GLN A 232 -9.95 25.20 15.81
CA GLN A 232 -8.74 25.42 15.01
C GLN A 232 -8.77 24.53 13.77
N LEU A 233 -8.57 25.14 12.59
CA LEU A 233 -8.51 24.45 11.31
C LEU A 233 -7.06 24.37 10.87
N ILE A 234 -6.62 23.17 10.48
CA ILE A 234 -5.27 22.90 10.00
C ILE A 234 -5.37 22.15 8.67
N PHE A 235 -4.75 22.69 7.63
CA PHE A 235 -4.58 22.03 6.35
C PHE A 235 -3.18 21.41 6.26
N LYS A 236 -3.11 20.15 5.89
CA LYS A 236 -1.88 19.46 5.49
C LYS A 236 -1.97 19.17 3.99
N LEU A 237 -1.15 19.86 3.22
CA LEU A 237 -1.15 19.74 1.77
C LEU A 237 -0.49 18.44 1.31
N HIS A 238 -1.06 17.86 0.24
CA HIS A 238 -0.48 16.68 -0.39
C HIS A 238 0.86 17.02 -1.06
N PRO A 239 1.88 16.16 -1.02
CA PRO A 239 3.21 16.45 -1.56
C PRO A 239 3.25 16.79 -3.05
N ASN A 240 2.25 16.35 -3.82
CA ASN A 240 2.18 16.57 -5.26
C ASN A 240 1.38 17.84 -5.64
N GLU A 241 0.75 18.54 -4.68
CA GLU A 241 -0.05 19.73 -4.98
C GLU A 241 0.80 20.95 -5.37
N ASN A 242 0.21 21.82 -6.17
CA ASN A 242 0.74 23.17 -6.38
C ASN A 242 0.53 24.01 -5.11
N TYR A 243 1.57 24.08 -4.27
CA TYR A 243 1.49 24.74 -2.96
C TYR A 243 1.09 26.21 -3.02
N GLU A 244 1.63 26.98 -3.98
CA GLU A 244 1.30 28.41 -4.09
C GLU A 244 -0.17 28.63 -4.36
N LYS A 245 -0.74 27.85 -5.28
CA LYS A 245 -2.16 27.89 -5.62
C LYS A 245 -3.01 27.44 -4.43
N ALA A 246 -2.68 26.29 -3.82
CA ALA A 246 -3.43 25.73 -2.69
C ALA A 246 -3.45 26.68 -1.48
N ILE A 247 -2.29 27.24 -1.11
CA ILE A 247 -2.17 28.19 0.01
C ILE A 247 -3.02 29.44 -0.24
N ARG A 248 -2.99 29.99 -1.46
CA ARG A 248 -3.79 31.17 -1.81
C ARG A 248 -5.30 30.89 -1.72
N GLU A 249 -5.74 29.74 -2.23
CA GLU A 249 -7.14 29.33 -2.18
C GLU A 249 -7.62 29.15 -0.74
N ILE A 250 -6.82 28.51 0.12
CA ILE A 250 -7.14 28.31 1.54
C ILE A 250 -7.22 29.66 2.27
N LYS A 251 -6.20 30.52 2.12
CA LYS A 251 -6.18 31.84 2.77
C LYS A 251 -7.37 32.72 2.40
N ASN A 252 -7.83 32.64 1.14
CA ASN A 252 -8.95 33.44 0.66
C ASN A 252 -10.33 32.91 1.10
N ASN A 253 -10.44 31.63 1.51
CA ASN A 253 -11.72 30.98 1.76
C ASN A 253 -11.84 30.35 3.16
N SER A 254 -10.87 30.61 4.05
CA SER A 254 -10.89 30.12 5.43
C SER A 254 -10.56 31.24 6.43
N PRO A 255 -10.86 31.06 7.72
CA PRO A 255 -10.50 32.05 8.77
C PRO A 255 -9.00 32.35 8.78
N GLU A 256 -8.64 33.59 9.13
CA GLU A 256 -7.23 34.05 9.19
C GLU A 256 -6.34 33.18 10.09
N LYS A 257 -6.91 32.64 11.17
CA LYS A 257 -6.22 31.73 12.10
C LYS A 257 -5.94 30.32 11.55
N THR A 258 -6.37 30.00 10.31
CA THR A 258 -6.15 28.68 9.71
C THR A 258 -4.67 28.44 9.47
N LEU A 259 -4.18 27.27 9.91
CA LEU A 259 -2.79 26.85 9.73
C LEU A 259 -2.66 25.99 8.46
N ILE A 260 -1.53 26.12 7.77
CA ILE A 260 -1.25 25.40 6.52
C ILE A 260 0.15 24.81 6.58
N TYR A 261 0.25 23.49 6.44
CA TYR A 261 1.49 22.75 6.40
C TYR A 261 1.71 22.11 5.03
N ASN A 262 2.84 22.38 4.40
CA ASN A 262 3.27 21.77 3.14
C ASN A 262 4.45 20.80 3.32
N SER A 263 4.95 20.62 4.53
CA SER A 263 6.06 19.75 4.89
C SER A 263 5.80 19.04 6.22
N GLY A 264 6.66 18.12 6.61
CA GLY A 264 6.53 17.32 7.84
C GLY A 264 5.58 16.12 7.67
N SER A 265 5.66 15.16 8.61
CA SER A 265 4.75 14.00 8.65
C SER A 265 3.34 14.42 9.03
N ILE A 266 2.36 13.73 8.45
CA ILE A 266 0.94 13.88 8.80
C ILE A 266 0.58 13.07 10.06
N ASP A 267 1.37 12.06 10.42
CA ASP A 267 1.05 11.11 11.48
C ASP A 267 0.82 11.77 12.84
N PRO A 268 1.72 12.65 13.35
CA PRO A 268 1.46 13.35 14.59
C PRO A 268 0.26 14.29 14.49
N MET A 269 -0.03 14.81 13.30
CA MET A 269 -1.21 15.65 13.10
C MET A 269 -2.50 14.84 13.23
N ILE A 270 -2.57 13.63 12.63
CA ILE A 270 -3.73 12.74 12.76
C ILE A 270 -3.87 12.27 14.22
N ALA A 271 -2.76 11.93 14.87
CA ALA A 271 -2.79 11.45 16.26
C ALA A 271 -3.43 12.44 17.23
N HIS A 272 -3.25 13.75 17.01
CA HIS A 272 -3.72 14.81 17.92
C HIS A 272 -4.95 15.57 17.43
N CYS A 273 -5.46 15.33 16.22
CA CYS A 273 -6.70 15.96 15.78
C CYS A 273 -7.93 15.37 16.48
N HIS A 274 -9.01 16.14 16.57
CA HIS A 274 -10.34 15.69 16.94
C HIS A 274 -11.06 15.09 15.72
N THR A 275 -10.98 15.80 14.59
CA THR A 275 -11.66 15.43 13.35
C THR A 275 -10.64 15.40 12.24
N LEU A 276 -10.70 14.36 11.41
CA LEU A 276 -9.94 14.24 10.18
C LEU A 276 -10.89 14.36 8.98
N ILE A 277 -10.59 15.30 8.10
CA ILE A 277 -11.26 15.45 6.80
C ILE A 277 -10.30 15.02 5.71
N THR A 278 -10.70 14.07 4.90
CA THR A 278 -9.97 13.63 3.71
C THR A 278 -10.91 13.61 2.52
N GLN A 279 -10.33 13.57 1.31
CA GLN A 279 -11.09 13.26 0.10
C GLN A 279 -10.90 11.76 -0.21
N TYR A 280 -10.08 11.42 -1.18
CA TYR A 280 -9.73 10.04 -1.52
C TYR A 280 -8.32 9.74 -1.02
N SER A 281 -8.18 9.36 0.25
CA SER A 281 -6.87 9.11 0.86
C SER A 281 -6.90 7.94 1.84
N SER A 282 -5.89 7.08 1.78
CA SER A 282 -5.70 5.98 2.72
C SER A 282 -5.42 6.42 4.15
N THR A 283 -5.06 7.68 4.38
CA THR A 283 -4.88 8.27 5.71
C THR A 283 -6.17 8.25 6.54
N VAL A 284 -7.33 8.08 5.87
CA VAL A 284 -8.61 7.88 6.57
C VAL A 284 -8.56 6.69 7.52
N TYR A 285 -7.89 5.60 7.17
CA TYR A 285 -7.76 4.44 8.05
C TYR A 285 -6.95 4.73 9.31
N LEU A 286 -5.90 5.58 9.22
CA LEU A 286 -5.16 6.01 10.40
C LEU A 286 -6.09 6.73 11.38
N GLY A 287 -6.89 7.66 10.86
CA GLY A 287 -7.87 8.38 11.67
C GLY A 287 -8.90 7.44 12.29
N MET A 288 -9.43 6.47 11.55
CA MET A 288 -10.41 5.49 12.05
C MET A 288 -9.82 4.62 13.16
N ILE A 289 -8.62 4.08 12.96
CA ILE A 289 -7.93 3.24 13.96
C ILE A 289 -7.63 4.02 15.24
N LEU A 290 -7.29 5.31 15.11
CA LEU A 290 -7.06 6.21 16.25
C LEU A 290 -8.37 6.80 16.85
N GLY A 291 -9.54 6.34 16.39
CA GLY A 291 -10.85 6.76 16.93
C GLY A 291 -11.21 8.22 16.66
N LYS A 292 -10.71 8.80 15.56
CA LYS A 292 -11.02 10.19 15.17
C LYS A 292 -12.40 10.28 14.51
N LYS A 293 -13.04 11.45 14.62
CA LYS A 293 -14.23 11.74 13.80
C LYS A 293 -13.80 11.90 12.34
N ILE A 294 -14.42 11.17 11.45
CA ILE A 294 -14.00 11.09 10.04
C ILE A 294 -15.02 11.76 9.12
N TYR A 295 -14.51 12.55 8.16
CA TYR A 295 -15.22 12.96 6.96
C TYR A 295 -14.38 12.57 5.74
N SER A 296 -14.98 11.86 4.80
CA SER A 296 -14.32 11.36 3.60
C SER A 296 -15.30 11.33 2.44
N TYR A 297 -14.79 11.32 1.21
CA TYR A 297 -15.58 11.09 0.01
C TYR A 297 -15.92 9.60 -0.20
N PHE A 298 -15.22 8.70 0.51
CA PHE A 298 -15.62 7.30 0.55
C PHE A 298 -16.83 7.09 1.46
N PRO A 299 -17.76 6.18 1.12
CA PRO A 299 -18.84 5.78 2.00
C PRO A 299 -18.30 5.22 3.32
N ILE A 300 -18.85 5.69 4.45
CA ILE A 300 -18.37 5.28 5.79
C ILE A 300 -18.51 3.77 5.99
N GLU A 301 -19.60 3.17 5.56
CA GLU A 301 -19.86 1.74 5.67
C GLU A 301 -18.81 0.89 4.93
N GLU A 302 -18.34 1.40 3.78
CA GLU A 302 -17.27 0.75 3.02
C GLU A 302 -15.92 0.89 3.75
N LEU A 303 -15.64 2.05 4.30
CA LEU A 303 -14.42 2.27 5.09
C LEU A 303 -14.40 1.38 6.33
N GLU A 304 -15.51 1.30 7.10
CA GLU A 304 -15.63 0.44 8.28
C GLU A 304 -15.43 -1.03 7.96
N ALA A 305 -15.99 -1.51 6.84
CA ALA A 305 -15.80 -2.89 6.39
C ALA A 305 -14.33 -3.20 6.02
N ASN A 306 -13.60 -2.20 5.54
CA ASN A 306 -12.25 -2.33 4.98
C ASN A 306 -11.13 -1.90 5.92
N VAL A 307 -11.43 -1.35 7.11
CA VAL A 307 -10.40 -0.94 8.09
C VAL A 307 -9.41 -2.08 8.32
N PRO A 308 -8.10 -1.83 8.18
CA PRO A 308 -7.08 -2.82 8.48
C PRO A 308 -7.15 -3.31 9.92
N ILE A 309 -7.12 -4.63 10.11
CA ILE A 309 -7.05 -5.22 11.44
C ILE A 309 -5.68 -4.96 12.05
N GLN A 310 -5.65 -4.76 13.36
CA GLN A 310 -4.43 -4.28 14.02
C GLN A 310 -3.57 -5.39 14.64
N ASN A 311 -4.17 -6.50 15.08
CA ASN A 311 -3.48 -7.63 15.70
C ASN A 311 -2.37 -7.23 16.71
N GLY A 312 -2.53 -6.12 17.40
CA GLY A 312 -1.52 -5.58 18.31
C GLY A 312 -0.26 -5.02 17.62
N GLY A 313 -0.33 -4.71 16.31
CA GLY A 313 0.82 -4.19 15.55
C GLY A 313 1.78 -5.28 15.05
N ASN A 314 1.33 -6.52 14.93
CA ASN A 314 2.19 -7.67 14.62
C ASN A 314 1.95 -8.27 13.23
N SER A 315 1.35 -7.51 12.28
CA SER A 315 1.06 -8.05 10.95
C SER A 315 2.33 -8.52 10.22
N ALA A 316 3.44 -7.79 10.35
CA ALA A 316 4.72 -8.18 9.74
C ALA A 316 5.24 -9.51 10.29
N GLU A 317 5.16 -9.71 11.61
CA GLU A 317 5.58 -10.94 12.28
C GLU A 317 4.68 -12.12 11.87
N ILE A 318 3.36 -11.93 11.92
CA ILE A 318 2.37 -12.94 11.52
C ILE A 318 2.59 -13.41 10.08
N ILE A 319 2.76 -12.46 9.15
CA ILE A 319 3.01 -12.76 7.74
C ILE A 319 4.32 -13.51 7.59
N SER A 320 5.37 -13.12 8.32
CA SER A 320 6.68 -13.79 8.25
C SER A 320 6.64 -15.22 8.78
N GLU A 321 5.87 -15.51 9.85
CA GLU A 321 5.65 -16.86 10.36
C GLU A 321 5.01 -17.76 9.29
N ILE A 322 3.95 -17.26 8.63
CA ILE A 322 3.27 -18.00 7.57
C ILE A 322 4.19 -18.24 6.36
N ILE A 323 4.98 -17.23 5.98
CA ILE A 323 5.97 -17.36 4.90
C ILE A 323 7.03 -18.42 5.26
N ARG A 324 7.51 -18.45 6.51
CA ARG A 324 8.47 -19.45 6.98
C ARG A 324 7.89 -20.86 6.84
N ASP A 325 6.68 -21.08 7.35
CA ASP A 325 6.01 -22.37 7.26
C ASP A 325 5.79 -22.77 5.79
N PHE A 326 5.42 -21.82 4.94
CA PHE A 326 5.27 -22.06 3.50
C PHE A 326 6.60 -22.40 2.83
N MET A 327 7.70 -21.75 3.20
CA MET A 327 9.04 -22.04 2.67
C MET A 327 9.50 -23.46 3.00
N GLU A 328 9.19 -23.94 4.21
CA GLU A 328 9.59 -25.29 4.65
C GLU A 328 8.61 -26.39 4.20
N TYR A 329 7.45 -26.03 3.68
CA TYR A 329 6.48 -26.99 3.16
C TYR A 329 7.01 -27.65 1.87
N GLU A 330 7.18 -28.98 1.88
CA GLU A 330 7.72 -29.75 0.75
C GLU A 330 6.63 -30.33 -0.18
N GLY A 331 5.35 -30.22 0.19
CA GLY A 331 4.22 -30.67 -0.62
C GLY A 331 3.90 -29.77 -1.81
N ASN A 332 2.80 -30.09 -2.50
CA ASN A 332 2.31 -29.23 -3.57
C ASN A 332 1.89 -27.87 -3.01
N LYS A 333 2.50 -26.79 -3.52
CA LYS A 333 2.29 -25.43 -3.01
C LYS A 333 0.80 -25.01 -2.98
N SER A 334 -0.02 -25.53 -3.89
CA SER A 334 -1.48 -25.27 -3.91
C SER A 334 -2.26 -25.93 -2.78
N GLU A 335 -1.66 -26.91 -2.11
CA GLU A 335 -2.28 -27.66 -1.00
C GLU A 335 -1.88 -27.12 0.37
N PHE A 336 -0.88 -26.25 0.43
CA PHE A 336 -0.35 -25.71 1.68
C PHE A 336 -1.46 -25.17 2.59
N LEU A 337 -2.27 -24.24 2.08
CA LEU A 337 -3.31 -23.59 2.88
C LEU A 337 -4.43 -24.52 3.31
N ALA A 338 -4.73 -25.57 2.54
CA ALA A 338 -5.73 -26.57 2.91
C ALA A 338 -5.30 -27.40 4.13
N GLN A 339 -3.98 -27.54 4.35
CA GLN A 339 -3.39 -28.30 5.44
C GLN A 339 -2.85 -27.38 6.56
N TYR A 340 -2.76 -26.08 6.28
CA TYR A 340 -2.18 -25.11 7.20
C TYR A 340 -3.10 -24.84 8.38
N GLN A 341 -2.64 -25.18 9.58
CA GLN A 341 -3.28 -24.82 10.83
C GLN A 341 -2.36 -23.80 11.54
N PRO A 342 -2.72 -22.51 11.55
CA PRO A 342 -1.91 -21.52 12.25
C PRO A 342 -1.80 -21.86 13.73
N ALA A 343 -0.58 -21.79 14.27
CA ALA A 343 -0.31 -22.04 15.69
C ALA A 343 -1.04 -21.08 16.63
N LYS A 344 -1.45 -19.92 16.11
CA LYS A 344 -2.31 -18.93 16.77
C LYS A 344 -3.54 -18.65 15.89
N GLN A 345 -4.74 -18.53 16.48
CA GLN A 345 -5.95 -18.12 15.77
C GLN A 345 -5.88 -16.65 15.37
N TYR A 346 -5.23 -16.35 14.25
CA TYR A 346 -5.20 -15.00 13.63
C TYR A 346 -6.29 -14.82 12.56
N LEU A 347 -7.22 -15.76 12.45
CA LEU A 347 -8.21 -15.82 11.36
C LEU A 347 -9.62 -15.55 11.86
#